data_ab37250e25b93248d89245e9c06b130b
#
_entry.id   ab37250e25b93248d89245e9c06b130b
#
_cell.length_a   1.000
_cell.length_b   1.000
_cell.length_c   1.000
_cell.angle_alpha   90.00
_cell.angle_beta   90.00
_cell.angle_gamma   90.00
#
_symmetry.space_group_name_H-M   'P 1'
#
loop_
_entity.id
_entity.type
_entity.pdbx_description
1 polymer ?
#
loop_
_entity_poly.entity_id
_entity_poly.type
_entity_poly.pdbx_seq_one_letter_code
_entity_poly.pdbx_strand_id
1 'polypeptide(L)'
;MLMPRKVRHRKTHRGRMTGVSKGGTHVTFGDYGIQALEPGWITNRQIEAARIAMTRYIKRGGKVWINVFPDKPVTQKPAETRMGSGKGNPEHWVAVVKPGRVMFELSGVPEPTAREAMRLAMHKLPIKTRFVVRQEEA
;
A
#
# COMPACT_ATOMS: atom_id res chain seq x y z
N MET A 1 3.16 12.33 -6.76
CA MET A 1 2.80 10.97 -6.35
C MET A 1 4.04 10.15 -6.04
N LEU A 2 3.86 9.11 -5.26
CA LEU A 2 4.96 8.23 -4.89
C LEU A 2 5.48 7.47 -6.10
N MET A 3 6.77 7.59 -6.37
CA MET A 3 7.47 6.83 -7.39
C MET A 3 8.98 6.88 -7.12
N PRO A 4 9.76 5.89 -7.59
CA PRO A 4 11.20 5.92 -7.41
C PRO A 4 11.85 7.09 -8.17
N ARG A 5 12.84 7.72 -7.54
CA ARG A 5 13.62 8.80 -8.19
C ARG A 5 14.51 8.26 -9.29
N LYS A 6 15.05 7.07 -9.10
CA LYS A 6 15.99 6.45 -10.02
C LYS A 6 15.63 5.00 -10.22
N VAL A 7 15.55 4.58 -11.48
CA VAL A 7 15.10 3.24 -11.84
C VAL A 7 16.14 2.60 -12.75
N ARG A 8 16.67 1.44 -12.35
CA ARG A 8 17.58 0.66 -13.20
C ARG A 8 16.85 0.02 -14.36
N HIS A 9 15.65 -0.51 -14.10
CA HIS A 9 14.82 -1.14 -15.10
C HIS A 9 13.43 -0.51 -15.06
N ARG A 10 13.09 0.20 -16.12
CA ARG A 10 11.78 0.89 -16.20
C ARG A 10 10.64 -0.08 -16.49
N LYS A 11 10.94 -1.25 -17.01
CA LYS A 11 9.95 -2.28 -17.33
C LYS A 11 10.35 -3.58 -16.66
N THR A 12 9.38 -4.21 -15.99
CA THR A 12 9.60 -5.50 -15.34
C THR A 12 8.54 -6.50 -15.79
N HIS A 13 8.88 -7.78 -15.69
CA HIS A 13 7.91 -8.84 -15.95
C HIS A 13 6.93 -8.95 -14.80
N ARG A 14 5.71 -9.41 -15.11
CA ARG A 14 4.73 -9.74 -14.10
C ARG A 14 5.24 -10.94 -13.29
N GLY A 15 5.53 -10.74 -12.01
CA GLY A 15 5.96 -11.81 -11.11
C GLY A 15 4.79 -12.59 -10.54
N ARG A 16 5.09 -13.70 -9.88
CA ARG A 16 4.10 -14.48 -9.13
C ARG A 16 3.90 -13.87 -7.75
N MET A 17 2.64 -13.68 -7.37
CA MET A 17 2.29 -13.22 -6.02
C MET A 17 1.97 -14.42 -5.13
N THR A 18 3.01 -15.19 -4.78
CA THR A 18 2.86 -16.38 -3.93
C THR A 18 3.53 -16.18 -2.59
N GLY A 19 3.07 -16.93 -1.61
CA GLY A 19 3.63 -16.91 -0.26
C GLY A 19 3.05 -15.81 0.62
N VAL A 20 3.55 -15.75 1.84
CA VAL A 20 3.20 -14.72 2.83
C VAL A 20 4.36 -13.77 3.04
N SER A 21 4.08 -12.60 3.61
CA SER A 21 5.13 -11.63 3.91
C SER A 21 6.10 -12.20 4.94
N LYS A 22 7.40 -12.10 4.66
CA LYS A 22 8.46 -12.54 5.58
C LYS A 22 8.85 -11.46 6.57
N GLY A 23 8.52 -10.21 6.28
CA GLY A 23 8.80 -9.08 7.16
C GLY A 23 7.66 -8.10 7.15
N GLY A 24 7.68 -7.12 8.07
CA GLY A 24 6.66 -6.10 8.15
C GLY A 24 5.28 -6.64 8.53
N THR A 25 5.23 -7.71 9.34
CA THR A 25 3.98 -8.38 9.73
C THR A 25 3.41 -7.86 11.05
N HIS A 26 4.12 -6.98 11.72
CA HIS A 26 3.71 -6.40 13.00
C HIS A 26 3.73 -4.89 12.92
N VAL A 27 2.90 -4.25 13.76
CA VAL A 27 2.94 -2.80 13.93
C VAL A 27 4.24 -2.45 14.65
N THR A 28 5.08 -1.62 14.02
CA THR A 28 6.44 -1.33 14.49
C THR A 28 6.58 0.10 15.00
N PHE A 29 6.07 1.07 14.26
CA PHE A 29 6.27 2.49 14.54
C PHE A 29 5.08 3.12 15.26
N GLY A 30 3.87 2.69 14.92
CA GLY A 30 2.64 3.25 15.48
C GLY A 30 2.01 2.39 16.55
N ASP A 31 0.78 2.71 16.88
CA ASP A 31 -0.03 1.95 17.83
C ASP A 31 -1.02 1.02 17.09
N TYR A 32 -1.40 1.40 15.90
CA TYR A 32 -2.41 0.71 15.08
C TYR A 32 -1.92 0.55 13.65
N GLY A 33 -2.46 -0.42 12.94
CA GLY A 33 -2.07 -0.66 11.56
C GLY A 33 -3.16 -1.25 10.70
N ILE A 34 -2.91 -1.24 9.39
CA ILE A 34 -3.71 -1.92 8.39
C ILE A 34 -2.86 -3.07 7.85
N GLN A 35 -3.35 -4.29 8.05
CA GLN A 35 -2.66 -5.50 7.60
C GLN A 35 -3.37 -6.12 6.41
N ALA A 36 -2.60 -6.52 5.40
CA ALA A 36 -3.13 -7.20 4.23
C ALA A 36 -3.55 -8.63 4.59
N LEU A 37 -4.72 -9.05 4.11
CA LEU A 37 -5.23 -10.40 4.27
C LEU A 37 -5.08 -11.24 3.00
N GLU A 38 -4.84 -10.58 1.88
CA GLU A 38 -4.66 -11.24 0.58
C GLU A 38 -3.54 -10.55 -0.20
N PRO A 39 -2.95 -11.22 -1.20
CA PRO A 39 -1.94 -10.60 -2.04
C PRO A 39 -2.58 -9.63 -3.02
N GLY A 40 -1.82 -8.63 -3.43
CA GLY A 40 -2.28 -7.70 -4.45
C GLY A 40 -1.24 -6.66 -4.81
N TRP A 41 -1.54 -5.93 -5.86
CA TRP A 41 -0.76 -4.79 -6.31
C TRP A 41 -1.51 -3.52 -5.91
N ILE A 42 -0.82 -2.67 -5.15
CA ILE A 42 -1.38 -1.40 -4.69
C ILE A 42 -0.71 -0.29 -5.50
N THR A 43 -1.50 0.48 -6.22
CA THR A 43 -0.97 1.56 -7.05
C THR A 43 -0.56 2.75 -6.18
N ASN A 44 0.35 3.58 -6.71
CA ASN A 44 0.74 4.81 -6.03
C ASN A 44 -0.47 5.72 -5.76
N ARG A 45 -1.47 5.71 -6.63
CA ARG A 45 -2.71 6.49 -6.44
C ARG A 45 -3.54 5.95 -5.28
N GLN A 46 -3.63 4.63 -5.14
CA GLN A 46 -4.35 3.99 -4.03
C GLN A 46 -3.67 4.25 -2.70
N ILE A 47 -2.34 4.18 -2.65
CA ILE A 47 -1.56 4.50 -1.45
C ILE A 47 -1.82 5.95 -1.03
N GLU A 48 -1.76 6.87 -1.98
CA GLU A 48 -1.99 8.29 -1.70
C GLU A 48 -3.44 8.55 -1.26
N ALA A 49 -4.41 7.91 -1.90
CA ALA A 49 -5.81 8.04 -1.52
C ALA A 49 -6.07 7.54 -0.10
N ALA A 50 -5.46 6.41 0.28
CA ALA A 50 -5.58 5.87 1.62
C ALA A 50 -4.96 6.82 2.66
N ARG A 51 -3.77 7.35 2.37
CA ARG A 51 -3.10 8.32 3.23
C ARG A 51 -3.96 9.57 3.46
N ILE A 52 -4.52 10.12 2.38
CA ILE A 52 -5.37 11.30 2.45
C ILE A 52 -6.61 11.02 3.29
N ALA A 53 -7.25 9.86 3.10
CA ALA A 53 -8.45 9.49 3.86
C ALA A 53 -8.16 9.43 5.36
N MET A 54 -7.04 8.84 5.75
CA MET A 54 -6.63 8.79 7.17
C MET A 54 -6.34 10.19 7.72
N THR A 55 -5.52 10.95 7.01
CA THR A 55 -5.07 12.27 7.50
C THR A 55 -6.21 13.26 7.60
N ARG A 56 -7.18 13.22 6.70
CA ARG A 56 -8.38 14.07 6.79
C ARG A 56 -9.21 13.76 8.03
N TYR A 57 -9.36 12.50 8.37
CA TYR A 57 -10.17 12.10 9.50
C TYR A 57 -9.52 12.47 10.83
N ILE A 58 -8.24 12.20 10.99
CA ILE A 58 -7.52 12.51 12.23
C ILE A 58 -7.11 13.98 12.33
N LYS A 59 -7.20 14.71 11.22
CA LYS A 59 -6.80 16.11 11.10
C LYS A 59 -5.33 16.28 11.50
N ARG A 60 -5.03 17.09 12.54
CA ARG A 60 -3.66 17.33 12.99
C ARG A 60 -3.25 16.49 14.19
N GLY A 61 -4.12 15.60 14.63
CA GLY A 61 -3.96 14.90 15.91
C GLY A 61 -3.36 13.51 15.78
N GLY A 62 -2.31 13.30 15.03
CA GLY A 62 -1.70 11.99 14.95
C GLY A 62 -0.58 11.93 13.94
N LYS A 63 0.03 10.77 13.86
CA LYS A 63 1.12 10.51 12.91
C LYS A 63 0.83 9.25 12.12
N VAL A 64 1.09 9.31 10.81
CA VAL A 64 0.87 8.22 9.87
C VAL A 64 2.21 7.77 9.30
N TRP A 65 2.41 6.46 9.24
CA TRP A 65 3.54 5.86 8.52
C TRP A 65 3.01 5.03 7.35
N ILE A 66 3.72 5.11 6.24
CA ILE A 66 3.44 4.29 5.06
C ILE A 66 4.58 3.31 4.92
N ASN A 67 4.29 2.01 5.08
CA ASN A 67 5.30 0.95 5.09
C ASN A 67 5.43 0.24 3.74
N VAL A 68 4.73 0.71 2.72
CA VAL A 68 4.80 0.17 1.36
C VAL A 68 5.21 1.27 0.40
N PHE A 69 6.00 0.89 -0.61
CA PHE A 69 6.47 1.84 -1.62
C PHE A 69 6.23 1.27 -3.01
N PRO A 70 5.69 2.06 -3.93
CA PRO A 70 5.39 1.59 -5.29
C PRO A 70 6.64 1.63 -6.16
N ASP A 71 7.41 0.56 -6.13
CA ASP A 71 8.70 0.45 -6.84
C ASP A 71 8.63 -0.39 -8.12
N LYS A 72 7.49 -1.05 -8.38
CA LYS A 72 7.32 -1.88 -9.57
C LYS A 72 6.59 -1.10 -10.66
N PRO A 73 7.22 -0.90 -11.84
CA PRO A 73 6.52 -0.26 -12.95
C PRO A 73 5.55 -1.23 -13.60
N VAL A 74 4.38 -0.73 -13.95
CA VAL A 74 3.36 -1.48 -14.69
C VAL A 74 3.12 -0.79 -16.02
N THR A 75 3.22 -1.57 -17.08
CA THR A 75 2.93 -1.09 -18.43
C THR A 75 1.53 -1.49 -18.83
N GLN A 76 0.81 -0.57 -19.42
CA GLN A 76 -0.51 -0.84 -19.98
C GLN A 76 -0.44 -0.61 -21.48
N LYS A 77 -0.89 -1.60 -22.26
CA LYS A 77 -0.96 -1.41 -23.70
C LYS A 77 -2.04 -0.40 -24.01
N PRO A 78 -1.75 0.65 -24.79
CA PRO A 78 -2.80 1.53 -25.30
C PRO A 78 -3.83 0.71 -26.07
N ALA A 79 -5.10 1.09 -25.98
CA ALA A 79 -6.19 0.39 -26.67
C ALA A 79 -5.96 0.31 -28.18
N GLU A 80 -5.20 1.23 -28.74
CA GLU A 80 -4.89 1.30 -30.18
C GLU A 80 -3.62 0.54 -30.57
N THR A 81 -2.88 -0.04 -29.61
CA THR A 81 -1.65 -0.74 -29.91
C THR A 81 -1.96 -2.09 -30.52
N ARG A 82 -1.52 -2.31 -31.75
CA ARG A 82 -1.65 -3.59 -32.43
C ARG A 82 -0.69 -4.61 -31.84
N MET A 83 -1.05 -5.88 -31.91
CA MET A 83 -0.18 -6.97 -31.47
C MET A 83 1.19 -6.90 -32.15
N GLY A 84 2.24 -7.11 -31.37
CA GLY A 84 3.61 -7.15 -31.87
C GLY A 84 4.42 -5.89 -31.68
N SER A 85 3.84 -4.82 -31.17
CA SER A 85 4.56 -3.55 -31.02
C SER A 85 5.32 -3.39 -29.69
N GLY A 86 5.57 -4.48 -28.96
CA GLY A 86 6.36 -4.48 -27.73
C GLY A 86 5.64 -3.86 -26.52
N LYS A 87 6.35 -3.79 -25.39
CA LYS A 87 5.82 -3.16 -24.18
C LYS A 87 5.75 -1.65 -24.33
N GLY A 88 4.62 -1.07 -23.93
CA GLY A 88 4.49 0.37 -23.79
C GLY A 88 5.36 0.93 -22.68
N ASN A 89 5.35 2.24 -22.50
CA ASN A 89 6.04 2.90 -21.39
C ASN A 89 5.32 2.59 -20.07
N PRO A 90 6.06 2.59 -18.92
CA PRO A 90 5.40 2.46 -17.62
C PRO A 90 4.42 3.60 -17.41
N GLU A 91 3.16 3.27 -17.14
CA GLU A 91 2.11 4.27 -16.91
C GLU A 91 1.90 4.54 -15.42
N HIS A 92 2.17 3.58 -14.58
CA HIS A 92 2.03 3.75 -13.15
C HIS A 92 2.93 2.79 -12.38
N TRP A 93 3.06 3.06 -11.11
CA TRP A 93 3.90 2.28 -10.21
C TRP A 93 3.03 1.59 -9.18
N VAL A 94 3.41 0.37 -8.80
CA VAL A 94 2.68 -0.43 -7.81
C VAL A 94 3.63 -0.97 -6.76
N ALA A 95 3.08 -1.16 -5.56
CA ALA A 95 3.71 -1.94 -4.50
C ALA A 95 3.14 -3.35 -4.55
N VAL A 96 4.01 -4.35 -4.53
CA VAL A 96 3.60 -5.74 -4.42
C VAL A 96 3.44 -6.09 -2.95
N VAL A 97 2.22 -6.44 -2.56
CA VAL A 97 1.88 -6.73 -1.17
C VAL A 97 1.52 -8.20 -1.02
N LYS A 98 2.07 -8.84 0.00
CA LYS A 98 1.76 -10.22 0.36
C LYS A 98 0.90 -10.26 1.62
N PRO A 99 0.10 -11.33 1.82
CA PRO A 99 -0.68 -11.46 3.05
C PRO A 99 0.20 -11.36 4.29
N GLY A 100 -0.30 -10.67 5.31
CA GLY A 100 0.40 -10.45 6.57
C GLY A 100 1.13 -9.11 6.65
N ARG A 101 1.37 -8.45 5.53
CA ARG A 101 2.09 -7.16 5.53
C ARG A 101 1.26 -6.06 6.18
N VAL A 102 1.85 -5.35 7.14
CA VAL A 102 1.28 -4.13 7.71
C VAL A 102 1.68 -2.98 6.78
N MET A 103 0.71 -2.44 6.08
CA MET A 103 0.93 -1.44 5.02
C MET A 103 0.97 -0.01 5.53
N PHE A 104 0.13 0.30 6.50
CA PHE A 104 0.01 1.62 7.09
C PHE A 104 -0.02 1.50 8.60
N GLU A 105 0.51 2.52 9.27
CA GLU A 105 0.47 2.60 10.73
C GLU A 105 0.02 3.99 11.17
N LEU A 106 -0.53 4.07 12.36
CA LEU A 106 -1.11 5.29 12.92
C LEU A 106 -0.83 5.34 14.43
N SER A 107 -0.52 6.52 14.94
CA SER A 107 -0.37 6.72 16.37
C SER A 107 -0.89 8.10 16.78
N GLY A 108 -0.99 8.31 18.11
CA GLY A 108 -1.33 9.62 18.68
C GLY A 108 -2.83 9.93 18.67
N VAL A 109 -3.68 8.92 18.46
CA VAL A 109 -5.14 9.08 18.52
C VAL A 109 -5.76 7.93 19.30
N PRO A 110 -6.96 8.13 19.89
CA PRO A 110 -7.68 7.05 20.56
C PRO A 110 -8.06 5.93 19.58
N GLU A 111 -8.18 4.71 20.09
CA GLU A 111 -8.51 3.56 19.25
C GLU A 111 -9.78 3.72 18.43
N PRO A 112 -10.91 4.23 18.96
CA PRO A 112 -12.12 4.43 18.14
C PRO A 112 -11.87 5.37 16.95
N THR A 113 -11.10 6.42 17.14
CA THR A 113 -10.71 7.35 16.08
C THR A 113 -9.81 6.65 15.05
N ALA A 114 -8.84 5.86 15.53
CA ALA A 114 -7.95 5.11 14.66
C ALA A 114 -8.71 4.09 13.81
N ARG A 115 -9.65 3.37 14.41
CA ARG A 115 -10.48 2.38 13.68
C ARG A 115 -11.25 3.02 12.55
N GLU A 116 -11.86 4.18 12.80
CA GLU A 116 -12.63 4.88 11.77
C GLU A 116 -11.73 5.45 10.68
N ALA A 117 -10.60 6.06 11.04
CA ALA A 117 -9.65 6.57 10.07
C ALA A 117 -9.14 5.45 9.14
N MET A 118 -8.81 4.31 9.72
CA MET A 118 -8.31 3.18 8.95
C MET A 118 -9.39 2.49 8.13
N ARG A 119 -10.64 2.46 8.62
CA ARG A 119 -11.77 1.98 7.83
C ARG A 119 -11.92 2.78 6.54
N LEU A 120 -11.83 4.10 6.64
CA LEU A 120 -11.89 4.98 5.46
C LEU A 120 -10.73 4.72 4.49
N ALA A 121 -9.53 4.51 5.03
CA ALA A 121 -8.37 4.18 4.23
C ALA A 121 -8.49 2.81 3.56
N MET A 122 -8.98 1.82 4.28
CA MET A 122 -9.15 0.45 3.74
C MET A 122 -10.09 0.42 2.54
N HIS A 123 -11.10 1.30 2.49
CA HIS A 123 -12.00 1.39 1.34
C HIS A 123 -11.30 1.88 0.06
N LYS A 124 -10.13 2.47 0.18
CA LYS A 124 -9.33 2.93 -0.97
C LYS A 124 -8.36 1.86 -1.50
N LEU A 125 -8.26 0.75 -0.79
CA LEU A 125 -7.33 -0.33 -1.16
C LEU A 125 -8.08 -1.45 -1.90
N PRO A 126 -7.43 -2.09 -2.89
CA PRO A 126 -8.09 -3.10 -3.72
C PRO A 126 -8.11 -4.50 -3.12
N ILE A 127 -7.45 -4.71 -1.98
CA ILE A 127 -7.33 -6.02 -1.34
C ILE A 127 -8.02 -6.01 0.02
N LYS A 128 -8.33 -7.20 0.50
CA LYS A 128 -8.89 -7.36 1.84
C LYS A 128 -7.83 -7.04 2.88
N THR A 129 -8.23 -6.28 3.88
CA THR A 129 -7.36 -5.81 4.94
C THR A 129 -8.07 -5.89 6.28
N ARG A 130 -7.29 -5.80 7.35
CA ARG A 130 -7.87 -5.73 8.70
C ARG A 130 -7.13 -4.70 9.54
N PHE A 131 -7.83 -4.17 10.53
CA PHE A 131 -7.26 -3.32 11.56
C PHE A 131 -6.47 -4.19 12.55
N VAL A 132 -5.26 -3.77 12.88
CA VAL A 132 -4.42 -4.46 13.86
C VAL A 132 -3.91 -3.47 14.89
N VAL A 133 -3.70 -3.95 16.10
CA VAL A 133 -3.18 -3.19 17.21
C VAL A 133 -1.75 -3.66 17.50
N ARG A 134 -0.89 -2.74 17.91
CA ARG A 134 0.47 -3.10 18.31
C ARG A 134 0.42 -4.06 19.49
N GLN A 135 1.15 -5.18 19.35
CA GLN A 135 1.26 -6.13 20.44
C GLN A 135 2.25 -5.60 21.49
N GLU A 136 1.82 -5.59 22.74
CA GLU A 136 2.73 -5.31 23.83
C GLU A 136 3.65 -6.54 24.02
N GLU A 137 4.93 -6.27 24.09
CA GLU A 137 5.87 -7.32 24.46
C GLU A 137 5.66 -7.67 25.94
N ALA A 138 5.38 -8.93 26.18
CA ALA A 138 5.20 -9.43 27.55
C ALA A 138 6.52 -9.45 28.30
#